data_5e7b2d1e5f12101607860158420ba176
#
_entry.id   5e7b2d1e5f12101607860158420ba176
#
_cell.length_a   1.000
_cell.length_b   1.000
_cell.length_c   1.000
_cell.angle_alpha   90.00
_cell.angle_beta   90.00
_cell.angle_gamma   90.00
#
_symmetry.space_group_name_H-M   'P 1'
#
loop_
_entity.id
_entity.type
_entity.pdbx_description
1 polymer ?
#
loop_
_entity_poly.entity_id
_entity_poly.type
_entity_poly.pdbx_seq_one_letter_code
_entity_poly.pdbx_strand_id
1 'polypeptide(L)'
;RDDVESRGLGDVYKRQAVGVRGIRLREGDYVVGAAKAVPGKTVLSITERGYGKRTAVEEYRITARGGLGIRNYMVTEKTGPIVGIKVVDGTEDLLLVTEAGILIRTAVENIRIAGRATQGVIVMRFKEEGDRVISMALTDREQETEKE
;
A
#
# COMPACT_ATOMS: atom_id res chain seq x y z
N ARG A 1 19.61 2.37 9.40
CA ARG A 1 19.27 3.22 9.78
C ARG A 1 19.63 4.01 10.58
N ASP A 2 20.04 4.13 11.09
CA ASP A 2 20.13 4.86 11.80
C ASP A 2 20.08 5.87 12.24
N ASP A 3 20.12 6.07 12.81
CA ASP A 3 20.05 6.96 13.22
C ASP A 3 20.12 7.93 13.65
N VAL A 4 20.11 8.16 13.77
CA VAL A 4 20.13 9.06 14.15
C VAL A 4 20.09 10.01 14.45
N GLU A 5 20.07 10.41 14.77
CA GLU A 5 20.04 11.19 15.23
C GLU A 5 19.68 12.04 15.62
N SER A 6 19.36 12.18 15.89
CA SER A 6 18.89 12.94 16.36
C SER A 6 19.24 13.40 17.28
N ARG A 7 19.59 13.51 17.67
CA ARG A 7 19.70 13.75 18.53
C ARG A 7 19.90 14.89 18.91
N GLY A 8 19.68 15.30 19.05
CA GLY A 8 19.67 16.21 19.57
C GLY A 8 19.35 16.64 20.39
N LEU A 9 19.28 16.49 20.73
CA LEU A 9 18.95 16.67 21.52
C LEU A 9 19.66 16.46 22.36
N GLY A 10 20.23 16.40 22.78
CA GLY A 10 20.84 16.16 23.43
C GLY A 10 21.16 15.60 24.17
N ASP A 11 21.14 15.21 24.73
CA ASP A 11 21.13 14.56 25.20
C ASP A 11 20.75 14.21 25.67
N VAL A 12 20.58 14.22 25.95
CA VAL A 12 19.94 13.64 26.10
C VAL A 12 19.38 13.29 25.53
N TYR A 13 19.24 13.36 25.38
CA TYR A 13 18.74 12.85 24.79
C TYR A 13 18.96 12.45 23.77
N LYS A 14 19.23 12.45 24.14
CA LYS A 14 19.32 11.85 22.88
C LYS A 14 19.28 10.37 22.90
N ARG A 15 18.18 9.91 22.79
CA ARG A 15 18.00 8.50 22.59
C ARG A 15 18.08 8.21 21.12
N GLN A 16 19.03 7.39 20.74
CA GLN A 16 18.94 6.77 19.42
C GLN A 16 17.93 5.65 19.50
N ALA A 17 17.04 5.57 18.50
CA ALA A 17 16.15 4.45 18.37
C ALA A 17 16.93 3.20 17.94
N VAL A 18 16.82 2.13 18.71
CA VAL A 18 17.42 0.85 18.35
C VAL A 18 16.35 0.04 17.62
N GLY A 19 16.61 -0.32 16.37
CA GLY A 19 15.66 -1.09 15.58
C GLY A 19 15.50 -2.51 16.09
N VAL A 20 14.32 -3.06 15.87
CA VAL A 20 14.03 -4.46 16.12
C VAL A 20 13.48 -5.08 14.83
N ARG A 21 13.66 -6.38 14.68
CA ARG A 21 13.14 -7.07 13.50
C ARG A 21 11.62 -7.17 13.56
N GLY A 22 10.94 -6.47 12.64
CA GLY A 22 9.49 -6.51 12.56
C GLY A 22 8.97 -7.74 11.81
N ILE A 23 9.69 -8.19 10.79
CA ILE A 23 9.31 -9.33 9.96
C ILE A 23 10.56 -10.04 9.46
N ARG A 24 10.46 -11.37 9.29
CA ARG A 24 11.52 -12.16 8.69
C ARG A 24 11.27 -12.27 7.19
N LEU A 25 12.18 -11.72 6.40
CA LEU A 25 12.08 -11.76 4.94
C LEU A 25 12.77 -13.01 4.41
N ARG A 26 12.21 -13.59 3.35
CA ARG A 26 12.86 -14.64 2.60
C ARG A 26 13.87 -14.01 1.67
N GLU A 27 14.79 -14.86 1.16
CA GLU A 27 15.79 -14.39 0.20
C GLU A 27 15.09 -13.75 -1.02
N GLY A 28 15.56 -12.58 -1.42
CA GLY A 28 14.97 -11.84 -2.53
C GLY A 28 13.77 -10.99 -2.18
N ASP A 29 13.23 -11.13 -0.96
CA ASP A 29 12.10 -10.32 -0.53
C ASP A 29 12.54 -8.92 -0.11
N TYR A 30 11.60 -7.99 -0.20
CA TYR A 30 11.82 -6.62 0.28
C TYR A 30 10.49 -6.03 0.75
N VAL A 31 10.57 -5.01 1.57
CA VAL A 31 9.39 -4.31 2.09
C VAL A 31 8.92 -3.28 1.06
N VAL A 32 7.65 -3.33 0.66
CA VAL A 32 7.06 -2.37 -0.29
C VAL A 32 6.33 -1.24 0.40
N GLY A 33 6.00 -1.38 1.68
CA GLY A 33 5.30 -0.35 2.41
C GLY A 33 4.90 -0.82 3.79
N ALA A 34 4.46 0.13 4.59
CA ALA A 34 3.92 -0.13 5.91
C ALA A 34 2.79 0.84 6.17
N ALA A 35 1.81 0.42 6.95
CA ALA A 35 0.68 1.24 7.30
C ALA A 35 0.17 0.83 8.68
N LYS A 36 -0.45 1.77 9.39
CA LYS A 36 -1.06 1.49 10.68
C LYS A 36 -2.39 0.78 10.46
N ALA A 37 -2.55 -0.39 11.07
CA ALA A 37 -3.82 -1.10 11.03
C ALA A 37 -4.84 -0.37 11.92
N VAL A 38 -5.97 -0.03 11.35
CA VAL A 38 -7.05 0.65 12.06
C VAL A 38 -8.31 -0.20 11.94
N PRO A 39 -8.89 -0.66 13.07
CA PRO A 39 -10.10 -1.47 13.04
C PRO A 39 -11.22 -0.80 12.23
N GLY A 40 -11.94 -1.59 11.46
CA GLY A 40 -13.03 -1.10 10.62
C GLY A 40 -12.60 -0.57 9.26
N LYS A 41 -11.30 -0.41 9.02
CA LYS A 41 -10.79 0.03 7.73
C LYS A 41 -10.36 -1.14 6.87
N THR A 42 -9.92 -0.84 5.65
CA THR A 42 -9.44 -1.86 4.72
C THR A 42 -8.01 -1.55 4.29
N VAL A 43 -7.30 -2.61 3.93
CA VAL A 43 -5.97 -2.51 3.34
C VAL A 43 -6.13 -2.49 1.82
N LEU A 44 -5.74 -1.39 1.21
CA LEU A 44 -5.73 -1.23 -0.23
C LEU A 44 -4.37 -1.70 -0.76
N SER A 45 -4.38 -2.62 -1.69
CA SER A 45 -3.17 -3.14 -2.34
C SER A 45 -3.27 -2.90 -3.84
N ILE A 46 -2.19 -2.40 -4.44
CA ILE A 46 -2.11 -2.13 -5.88
C ILE A 46 -0.89 -2.84 -6.45
N THR A 47 -1.06 -3.47 -7.60
CA THR A 47 0.01 -4.17 -8.28
C THR A 47 0.58 -3.37 -9.44
N GLU A 48 1.76 -3.79 -9.88
CA GLU A 48 2.47 -3.17 -10.98
C GLU A 48 1.66 -3.15 -12.28
N ARG A 49 0.84 -4.17 -12.51
CA ARG A 49 0.04 -4.27 -13.73
C ARG A 49 -1.36 -3.70 -13.62
N GLY A 50 -1.62 -2.91 -12.58
CA GLY A 50 -2.86 -2.17 -12.44
C GLY A 50 -4.00 -2.94 -11.80
N TYR A 51 -3.72 -4.05 -11.16
CA TYR A 51 -4.69 -4.78 -10.37
C TYR A 51 -4.71 -4.23 -8.95
N GLY A 52 -5.82 -4.37 -8.28
CA GLY A 52 -5.93 -3.95 -6.89
C GLY A 52 -7.15 -4.51 -6.20
N LYS A 53 -7.15 -4.37 -4.89
CA LYS A 53 -8.28 -4.76 -4.04
C LYS A 53 -8.18 -4.07 -2.70
N ARG A 54 -9.29 -4.11 -1.97
CA ARG A 54 -9.31 -3.75 -0.55
C ARG A 54 -9.61 -5.01 0.24
N THR A 55 -8.94 -5.20 1.37
CA THR A 55 -9.18 -6.33 2.26
C THR A 55 -9.39 -5.82 3.66
N ALA A 56 -10.43 -6.27 4.33
CA ALA A 56 -10.72 -5.83 5.70
C ALA A 56 -9.53 -6.07 6.61
N VAL A 57 -9.18 -5.06 7.41
CA VAL A 57 -8.06 -5.16 8.35
C VAL A 57 -8.21 -6.38 9.25
N GLU A 58 -9.45 -6.71 9.62
CA GLU A 58 -9.75 -7.85 10.50
C GLU A 58 -9.37 -9.21 9.91
N GLU A 59 -9.13 -9.30 8.60
CA GLU A 59 -8.67 -10.56 8.01
C GLU A 59 -7.19 -10.84 8.28
N TYR A 60 -6.46 -9.88 8.81
CA TYR A 60 -5.04 -10.04 9.14
C TYR A 60 -4.89 -10.34 10.62
N ARG A 61 -4.21 -11.43 10.93
CA ARG A 61 -3.98 -11.79 12.32
C ARG A 61 -2.86 -10.95 12.92
N ILE A 62 -2.91 -10.77 14.22
CA ILE A 62 -1.81 -10.18 14.97
C ILE A 62 -0.73 -11.24 15.11
N THR A 63 0.49 -10.92 14.70
CA THR A 63 1.64 -11.81 14.79
C THR A 63 2.74 -11.19 15.62
N ALA A 64 3.59 -12.02 16.18
CA ALA A 64 4.77 -11.55 16.90
C ALA A 64 5.77 -10.94 15.90
N ARG A 65 6.60 -10.02 16.40
CA ARG A 65 7.68 -9.44 15.60
C ARG A 65 8.65 -10.54 15.17
N GLY A 66 9.21 -10.37 13.99
CA GLY A 66 10.16 -11.32 13.44
C GLY A 66 9.52 -12.56 12.83
N GLY A 67 8.19 -12.61 12.72
CA GLY A 67 7.48 -13.69 12.05
C GLY A 67 7.61 -13.61 10.53
N LEU A 68 7.14 -14.65 9.85
CA LEU A 68 7.15 -14.73 8.39
C LEU A 68 5.98 -13.99 7.74
N GLY A 69 4.99 -13.58 8.54
CA GLY A 69 3.83 -12.89 8.04
C GLY A 69 2.76 -13.82 7.47
N ILE A 70 1.78 -13.24 6.83
CA ILE A 70 0.69 -13.97 6.17
C ILE A 70 0.46 -13.40 4.78
N ARG A 71 -0.10 -14.23 3.90
CA ARG A 71 -0.34 -13.82 2.52
C ARG A 71 -1.40 -12.74 2.45
N ASN A 72 -1.10 -11.66 1.72
CA ASN A 72 -2.05 -10.59 1.45
C ASN A 72 -2.64 -10.67 0.04
N TYR A 73 -1.91 -11.18 -0.93
CA TYR A 73 -2.28 -11.07 -2.34
C TYR A 73 -1.86 -12.31 -3.11
N MET A 74 -2.72 -12.73 -4.04
CA MET A 74 -2.35 -13.78 -4.99
C MET A 74 -1.61 -13.10 -6.15
N VAL A 75 -0.29 -13.03 -6.05
CA VAL A 75 0.56 -12.44 -7.09
C VAL A 75 0.73 -13.43 -8.23
N THR A 76 0.44 -12.97 -9.45
CA THR A 76 0.57 -13.77 -10.66
C THR A 76 1.32 -12.93 -11.71
N GLU A 77 1.70 -13.55 -12.82
CA GLU A 77 2.27 -12.81 -13.95
C GLU A 77 1.29 -11.74 -14.46
N LYS A 78 0.01 -12.05 -14.40
CA LYS A 78 -1.05 -11.14 -14.87
C LYS A 78 -1.13 -9.88 -14.02
N THR A 79 -0.97 -10.00 -12.71
CA THR A 79 -1.05 -8.86 -11.80
C THR A 79 0.29 -8.14 -11.63
N GLY A 80 1.39 -8.87 -11.72
CA GLY A 80 2.70 -8.39 -11.31
C GLY A 80 2.80 -8.26 -9.80
N PRO A 81 3.97 -7.83 -9.30
CA PRO A 81 4.19 -7.66 -7.86
C PRO A 81 3.42 -6.46 -7.31
N ILE A 82 3.24 -6.45 -5.99
CA ILE A 82 2.62 -5.33 -5.28
C ILE A 82 3.53 -4.11 -5.36
N VAL A 83 2.96 -2.96 -5.74
CA VAL A 83 3.66 -1.68 -5.75
C VAL A 83 3.52 -0.95 -4.42
N GLY A 84 2.39 -1.06 -3.78
CA GLY A 84 2.17 -0.38 -2.52
C GLY A 84 0.89 -0.81 -1.82
N ILE A 85 0.82 -0.43 -0.55
CA ILE A 85 -0.36 -0.65 0.29
C ILE A 85 -0.70 0.63 1.02
N LYS A 86 -1.99 0.81 1.31
CA LYS A 86 -2.50 1.90 2.16
C LYS A 86 -3.66 1.37 2.98
N VAL A 87 -3.85 1.94 4.15
CA VAL A 87 -5.07 1.67 4.95
C VAL A 87 -6.05 2.79 4.65
N VAL A 88 -7.26 2.42 4.23
CA VAL A 88 -8.26 3.36 3.75
C VAL A 88 -9.61 3.08 4.38
N ASP A 89 -10.48 4.09 4.43
CA ASP A 89 -11.84 3.93 4.93
C ASP A 89 -12.90 3.90 3.81
N GLY A 90 -12.51 4.18 2.57
CA GLY A 90 -13.40 4.20 1.42
C GLY A 90 -13.85 5.57 0.99
N THR A 91 -13.48 6.63 1.71
CA THR A 91 -13.87 8.00 1.39
C THR A 91 -12.82 8.75 0.58
N GLU A 92 -11.66 8.15 0.38
CA GLU A 92 -10.54 8.79 -0.29
C GLU A 92 -10.59 8.54 -1.81
N ASP A 93 -9.81 9.34 -2.53
CA ASP A 93 -9.46 9.04 -3.92
C ASP A 93 -8.05 8.50 -3.99
N LEU A 94 -7.83 7.63 -4.95
CA LEU A 94 -6.54 7.01 -5.23
C LEU A 94 -5.94 7.65 -6.47
N LEU A 95 -4.67 8.03 -6.37
CA LEU A 95 -3.87 8.50 -7.50
C LEU A 95 -2.85 7.42 -7.85
N LEU A 96 -2.80 7.05 -9.11
CA LEU A 96 -1.81 6.10 -9.62
C LEU A 96 -0.99 6.78 -10.71
N VAL A 97 0.31 6.59 -10.64
CA VAL A 97 1.26 7.12 -11.63
C VAL A 97 1.98 5.94 -12.27
N THR A 98 2.09 5.97 -13.60
CA THR A 98 2.79 4.93 -14.35
C THR A 98 4.18 5.39 -14.76
N GLU A 99 5.01 4.44 -15.15
CA GLU A 99 6.36 4.71 -15.67
C GLU A 99 6.35 5.65 -16.87
N ALA A 100 5.32 5.55 -17.72
CA ALA A 100 5.16 6.42 -18.88
C ALA A 100 4.65 7.82 -18.53
N GLY A 101 4.40 8.10 -17.24
CA GLY A 101 3.95 9.41 -16.79
C GLY A 101 2.44 9.60 -16.83
N ILE A 102 1.68 8.53 -16.99
CA ILE A 102 0.22 8.61 -16.98
C ILE A 102 -0.24 8.68 -15.53
N LEU A 103 -1.09 9.65 -15.23
CA LEU A 103 -1.71 9.80 -13.92
C LEU A 103 -3.20 9.51 -14.04
N ILE A 104 -3.70 8.63 -13.18
CA ILE A 104 -5.15 8.45 -13.05
C ILE A 104 -5.59 8.73 -11.63
N ARG A 105 -6.85 9.12 -11.51
CA ARG A 105 -7.52 9.34 -10.23
C ARG A 105 -8.80 8.52 -10.23
N THR A 106 -9.01 7.73 -9.19
CA THR A 106 -10.22 6.92 -9.04
C THR A 106 -10.66 6.93 -7.57
N ALA A 107 -11.96 6.82 -7.35
CA ALA A 107 -12.46 6.72 -5.99
C ALA A 107 -12.10 5.36 -5.40
N VAL A 108 -11.59 5.35 -4.18
CA VAL A 108 -11.23 4.12 -3.49
C VAL A 108 -12.44 3.18 -3.35
N GLU A 109 -13.64 3.74 -3.16
CA GLU A 109 -14.86 2.94 -3.03
C GLU A 109 -15.18 2.10 -4.27
N ASN A 110 -14.65 2.48 -5.43
CA ASN A 110 -14.84 1.71 -6.67
C ASN A 110 -13.97 0.45 -6.72
N ILE A 111 -13.05 0.29 -5.80
CA ILE A 111 -12.18 -0.86 -5.74
C ILE A 111 -12.84 -1.91 -4.85
N ARG A 112 -12.99 -3.12 -5.40
CA ARG A 112 -13.70 -4.19 -4.72
C ARG A 112 -13.03 -4.61 -3.42
N ILE A 113 -13.83 -4.90 -2.41
CA ILE A 113 -13.38 -5.53 -1.18
C ILE A 113 -13.34 -7.05 -1.43
N ALA A 114 -12.19 -7.66 -1.18
CA ALA A 114 -11.95 -9.07 -1.46
C ALA A 114 -11.05 -9.68 -0.38
N GLY A 115 -10.98 -10.99 -0.35
CA GLY A 115 -10.16 -11.71 0.63
C GLY A 115 -8.67 -11.59 0.37
N ARG A 116 -7.87 -11.96 1.38
CA ARG A 116 -6.40 -11.87 1.31
C ARG A 116 -5.77 -12.65 0.16
N ALA A 117 -6.22 -13.85 -0.10
CA ALA A 117 -5.60 -14.74 -1.08
C ALA A 117 -6.22 -14.62 -2.47
N THR A 118 -6.57 -13.40 -2.89
CA THR A 118 -7.17 -13.16 -4.20
C THR A 118 -6.28 -12.21 -5.01
N GLN A 119 -6.45 -12.22 -6.32
CA GLN A 119 -5.67 -11.34 -7.21
C GLN A 119 -6.31 -9.98 -7.43
N GLY A 120 -7.52 -9.76 -6.92
CA GLY A 120 -8.21 -8.48 -7.07
C GLY A 120 -8.80 -8.28 -8.45
N VAL A 121 -9.04 -7.02 -8.77
CA VAL A 121 -9.68 -6.60 -10.03
C VAL A 121 -8.80 -5.58 -10.73
N ILE A 122 -9.09 -5.32 -12.01
CA ILE A 122 -8.38 -4.29 -12.76
C ILE A 122 -8.82 -2.92 -12.25
N VAL A 123 -7.87 -2.13 -11.78
CA VAL A 123 -8.09 -0.76 -11.32
C VAL A 123 -7.75 0.23 -12.42
N MET A 124 -6.71 -0.05 -13.21
CA MET A 124 -6.38 0.76 -14.38
C MET A 124 -5.91 -0.11 -15.52
N ARG A 125 -6.19 0.35 -16.73
CA ARG A 125 -5.71 -0.27 -17.96
C ARG A 125 -4.65 0.64 -18.57
N PHE A 126 -3.64 0.03 -19.17
CA PHE A 126 -2.54 0.77 -19.78
C PHE A 126 -2.81 1.01 -21.26
N LYS A 127 -2.49 2.21 -21.73
CA LYS A 127 -2.58 2.55 -23.15
C LYS A 127 -1.40 2.03 -23.94
N GLU A 128 -0.23 1.99 -23.29
CA GLU A 128 1.01 1.55 -23.91
C GLU A 128 1.43 0.20 -23.35
N GLU A 129 1.83 -0.68 -24.23
CA GLU A 129 2.36 -1.98 -23.83
C GLU A 129 3.67 -1.78 -23.06
N GLY A 130 3.83 -2.54 -21.99
CA GLY A 130 5.03 -2.47 -21.17
C GLY A 130 5.01 -1.40 -20.09
N ASP A 131 3.98 -0.57 -20.04
CA ASP A 131 3.84 0.39 -18.94
C ASP A 131 3.49 -0.31 -17.64
N ARG A 132 3.72 0.36 -16.53
CA ARG A 132 3.47 -0.21 -15.20
C ARG A 132 3.23 0.89 -14.18
N VAL A 133 2.51 0.55 -13.12
CA VAL A 133 2.32 1.44 -11.99
C VAL A 133 3.62 1.52 -11.21
N ILE A 134 4.09 2.71 -10.92
CA ILE A 134 5.31 2.93 -10.14
C ILE A 134 5.07 3.65 -8.82
N SER A 135 3.90 4.27 -8.66
CA SER A 135 3.60 5.01 -7.44
C SER A 135 2.11 5.11 -7.20
N MET A 136 1.73 5.20 -5.95
CA MET A 136 0.35 5.44 -5.55
C MET A 136 0.31 6.43 -4.41
N ALA A 137 -0.77 7.19 -4.35
CA ALA A 137 -1.02 8.14 -3.28
C ALA A 137 -2.51 8.23 -3.02
N LEU A 138 -2.87 8.70 -1.84
CA LEU A 138 -4.26 8.97 -1.49
C LEU A 138 -4.46 10.47 -1.41
N THR A 139 -5.65 10.89 -1.77
CA THR A 139 -6.07 12.27 -1.62
C THR A 139 -7.53 12.32 -1.17
N ASP A 140 -7.95 13.45 -0.65
CA ASP A 140 -9.35 13.63 -0.32
C ASP A 140 -10.17 13.64 -1.60
N ARG A 141 -11.40 13.09 -1.52
CA ARG A 141 -12.28 13.07 -2.67
C ARG A 141 -12.63 14.50 -3.08
N GLU A 142 -12.54 14.78 -4.38
CA GLU A 142 -13.01 16.06 -4.89
C GLU A 142 -14.51 16.18 -4.67
N GLN A 143 -14.90 17.29 -4.07
CA GLN A 143 -16.31 17.64 -4.02
C GLN A 143 -16.65 18.32 -5.34
N GLU A 144 -17.73 17.86 -5.96
CA GLU A 144 -18.24 18.55 -7.13
C GLU A 144 -18.65 19.94 -6.71
N THR A 145 -17.93 20.93 -7.21
CA THR A 145 -18.39 22.31 -7.09
C THR A 145 -19.51 22.51 -8.09
N GLU A 146 -20.67 22.87 -7.59
CA GLU A 146 -21.75 23.28 -8.47
C GLU A 146 -21.26 24.48 -9.29
N LYS A 147 -21.23 24.28 -10.59
CA LYS A 147 -20.99 25.37 -11.51
C LYS A 147 -22.30 26.10 -11.71
N GLU A 148 -22.31 27.33 -11.30
CA GLU A 148 -23.46 28.19 -11.58
C GLU A 148 -23.40 28.66 -13.02
#